data_b89316584b0201b7e2ce6e6f3969ef01
#
_entry.id   b89316584b0201b7e2ce6e6f3969ef01
#
_cell.length_a   1.000
_cell.length_b   1.000
_cell.length_c   1.000
_cell.angle_alpha   90.00
_cell.angle_beta   90.00
_cell.angle_gamma   90.00
#
_symmetry.space_group_name_H-M   'P 1'
#
loop_
_entity.id
_entity.type
_entity.pdbx_description
1 polymer ?
#
loop_
_entity_poly.entity_id
_entity_poly.type
_entity_poly.pdbx_seq_one_letter_code
_entity_poly.pdbx_strand_id
1 'polypeptide(L)'
;MTGLTSVTKKDSGMYIANVEGLTAKLDKYTDDMLTKAIQGLKECGGELSAEAVKLTPVDVGEMRARSFVSDVYVNESGNLEIAVGFERHGVETGTVNPKSKGVLYAVPLHERTNVKHKVGQAKFLETARNNFEREFLQSMREYCKEAKP
;
A
#
# COMPACT_ATOMS: atom_id res chain seq x y z
N MET A 1 -30.59 -12.40 22.20
CA MET A 1 -30.08 -11.14 22.72
C MET A 1 -31.15 -10.09 22.64
N THR A 2 -31.65 -9.71 23.80
CA THR A 2 -32.55 -8.56 23.89
C THR A 2 -31.68 -7.31 24.04
N GLY A 3 -31.26 -6.73 22.94
CA GLY A 3 -30.59 -5.46 22.97
C GLY A 3 -31.57 -4.34 23.35
N LEU A 4 -31.10 -3.37 24.09
CA LEU A 4 -31.85 -2.17 24.44
C LEU A 4 -32.23 -1.42 23.14
N THR A 5 -33.47 -1.52 22.74
CA THR A 5 -33.98 -0.88 21.52
C THR A 5 -34.28 0.61 21.70
N SER A 6 -34.40 1.07 22.93
CA SER A 6 -34.56 2.50 23.23
C SER A 6 -34.18 2.81 24.68
N VAL A 7 -33.47 3.89 24.88
CA VAL A 7 -33.24 4.50 26.19
C VAL A 7 -33.83 5.91 26.13
N THR A 8 -34.86 6.18 26.92
CA THR A 8 -35.43 7.52 27.04
C THR A 8 -35.03 8.10 28.38
N LYS A 9 -34.36 9.24 28.38
CA LYS A 9 -34.09 10.03 29.57
C LYS A 9 -35.05 11.22 29.59
N LYS A 10 -35.99 11.19 30.54
CA LYS A 10 -37.13 12.11 30.55
C LYS A 10 -36.79 13.56 30.85
N ASP A 11 -35.63 13.82 31.49
CA ASP A 11 -35.35 15.15 32.08
C ASP A 11 -34.37 16.02 31.31
N SER A 12 -33.77 15.51 30.23
CA SER A 12 -32.77 16.28 29.45
C SER A 12 -33.10 16.45 27.96
N GLY A 13 -34.23 15.98 27.50
CA GLY A 13 -34.61 16.07 26.08
C GLY A 13 -33.72 15.28 25.10
N MET A 14 -32.81 14.44 25.63
CA MET A 14 -31.91 13.63 24.82
C MET A 14 -32.46 12.21 24.69
N TYR A 15 -32.64 11.75 23.47
CA TYR A 15 -33.12 10.40 23.18
C TYR A 15 -32.01 9.60 22.51
N ILE A 16 -31.74 8.39 23.02
CA ILE A 16 -31.00 7.37 22.31
C ILE A 16 -32.00 6.31 21.90
N ALA A 17 -32.44 6.35 20.65
CA ALA A 17 -33.38 5.38 20.10
C ALA A 17 -32.66 4.43 19.15
N ASN A 18 -33.01 3.15 19.19
CA ASN A 18 -32.48 2.12 18.27
C ASN A 18 -30.95 2.01 18.28
N VAL A 19 -30.36 1.77 19.45
CA VAL A 19 -28.91 1.59 19.63
C VAL A 19 -28.38 0.44 18.77
N GLU A 20 -29.12 -0.67 18.65
CA GLU A 20 -28.73 -1.80 17.80
C GLU A 20 -28.65 -1.41 16.32
N GLY A 21 -29.62 -0.67 15.82
CA GLY A 21 -29.59 -0.19 14.45
C GLY A 21 -28.46 0.79 14.20
N LEU A 22 -28.10 1.62 15.17
CA LEU A 22 -26.94 2.50 15.10
C LEU A 22 -25.62 1.72 15.09
N THR A 23 -25.49 0.74 15.98
CA THR A 23 -24.29 -0.12 16.06
C THR A 23 -24.10 -0.88 14.75
N ALA A 24 -25.17 -1.51 14.22
CA ALA A 24 -25.10 -2.23 12.96
C ALA A 24 -24.71 -1.34 11.77
N LYS A 25 -25.15 -0.07 11.74
CA LYS A 25 -24.74 0.90 10.70
C LYS A 25 -23.27 1.31 10.86
N LEU A 26 -22.80 1.48 12.10
CA LEU A 26 -21.39 1.81 12.37
C LEU A 26 -20.48 0.66 11.99
N ASP A 27 -20.83 -0.57 12.33
CA ASP A 27 -20.08 -1.76 11.98
C ASP A 27 -19.96 -1.90 10.45
N LYS A 28 -21.10 -1.79 9.75
CA LYS A 28 -21.11 -1.81 8.28
C LYS A 28 -20.27 -0.70 7.66
N TYR A 29 -20.34 0.51 8.20
CA TYR A 29 -19.53 1.62 7.72
C TYR A 29 -18.03 1.38 7.94
N THR A 30 -17.67 0.81 9.08
CA THR A 30 -16.28 0.45 9.41
C THR A 30 -15.75 -0.61 8.46
N ASP A 31 -16.53 -1.66 8.18
CA ASP A 31 -16.17 -2.73 7.24
C ASP A 31 -16.01 -2.19 5.81
N ASP A 32 -16.92 -1.32 5.38
CA ASP A 32 -16.86 -0.72 4.05
C ASP A 32 -15.66 0.23 3.92
N MET A 33 -15.38 1.02 4.94
CA MET A 33 -14.20 1.89 5.01
C MET A 33 -12.90 1.08 4.92
N LEU A 34 -12.80 -0.01 5.67
CA LEU A 34 -11.65 -0.91 5.65
C LEU A 34 -11.46 -1.54 4.26
N THR A 35 -12.52 -2.02 3.66
CA THR A 35 -12.51 -2.59 2.31
C THR A 35 -12.00 -1.57 1.28
N LYS A 36 -12.50 -0.34 1.34
CA LYS A 36 -12.08 0.75 0.46
C LYS A 36 -10.62 1.15 0.70
N ALA A 37 -10.17 1.19 1.95
CA ALA A 37 -8.77 1.47 2.28
C ALA A 37 -7.82 0.39 1.72
N ILE A 38 -8.17 -0.88 1.85
CA ILE A 38 -7.41 -2.00 1.29
C ILE A 38 -7.35 -1.92 -0.24
N GLN A 39 -8.47 -1.66 -0.90
CA GLN A 39 -8.51 -1.47 -2.34
C GLN A 39 -7.62 -0.32 -2.78
N GLY A 40 -7.75 0.84 -2.15
CA GLY A 40 -6.94 2.01 -2.43
C GLY A 40 -5.45 1.76 -2.27
N LEU A 41 -5.03 1.06 -1.21
CA LEU A 41 -3.63 0.67 -1.01
C LEU A 41 -3.11 -0.25 -2.11
N LYS A 42 -3.89 -1.22 -2.54
CA LYS A 42 -3.50 -2.14 -3.64
C LYS A 42 -3.28 -1.39 -4.95
N GLU A 43 -4.18 -0.51 -5.32
CA GLU A 43 -4.07 0.28 -6.55
C GLU A 43 -2.89 1.25 -6.47
N CYS A 44 -2.76 2.00 -5.38
CA CYS A 44 -1.62 2.90 -5.15
C CYS A 44 -0.28 2.16 -5.14
N GLY A 45 -0.21 0.98 -4.55
CA GLY A 45 0.99 0.13 -4.58
C GLY A 45 1.37 -0.29 -5.99
N GLY A 46 0.40 -0.66 -6.81
CA GLY A 46 0.59 -0.99 -8.23
C GLY A 46 1.12 0.20 -9.04
N GLU A 47 0.56 1.38 -8.85
CA GLU A 47 0.99 2.60 -9.54
C GLU A 47 2.40 3.01 -9.12
N LEU A 48 2.71 2.96 -7.82
CA LEU A 48 4.06 3.23 -7.32
C LEU A 48 5.09 2.25 -7.88
N SER A 49 4.75 0.96 -7.93
CA SER A 49 5.61 -0.07 -8.53
C SER A 49 5.86 0.21 -10.02
N ALA A 50 4.82 0.55 -10.77
CA ALA A 50 4.94 0.88 -12.18
C ALA A 50 5.84 2.10 -12.42
N GLU A 51 5.73 3.13 -11.59
CA GLU A 51 6.60 4.31 -11.68
C GLU A 51 8.05 3.96 -11.32
N ALA A 52 8.29 3.20 -10.26
CA ALA A 52 9.61 2.75 -9.88
C ALA A 52 10.28 1.90 -10.99
N VAL A 53 9.51 1.03 -11.64
CA VAL A 53 9.98 0.22 -12.78
C VAL A 53 10.41 1.10 -13.96
N LYS A 54 9.67 2.15 -14.28
CA LYS A 54 10.06 3.11 -15.36
C LYS A 54 11.39 3.78 -15.05
N LEU A 55 11.62 4.17 -13.81
CA LEU A 55 12.84 4.85 -13.36
C LEU A 55 14.02 3.90 -13.14
N THR A 56 13.78 2.60 -13.07
CA THR A 56 14.82 1.59 -12.85
C THR A 56 15.76 1.49 -14.05
N PRO A 57 17.08 1.50 -13.85
CA PRO A 57 18.04 1.30 -14.92
C PRO A 57 17.84 -0.02 -15.66
N VAL A 58 18.06 0.02 -16.98
CA VAL A 58 17.96 -1.17 -17.84
C VAL A 58 19.34 -1.52 -18.35
N ASP A 59 20.07 -2.33 -17.58
CA ASP A 59 21.29 -2.94 -18.08
C ASP A 59 21.02 -4.35 -18.67
N VAL A 60 20.14 -5.12 -18.02
CA VAL A 60 19.82 -6.50 -18.42
C VAL A 60 18.32 -6.79 -18.38
N GLY A 61 17.48 -5.85 -17.96
CA GLY A 61 16.01 -6.04 -17.87
C GLY A 61 15.54 -6.90 -16.70
N GLU A 62 16.42 -7.70 -16.10
CA GLU A 62 16.08 -8.63 -15.00
C GLU A 62 15.54 -7.90 -13.76
N MET A 63 16.07 -6.73 -13.43
CA MET A 63 15.65 -6.01 -12.23
C MET A 63 14.23 -5.49 -12.35
N ARG A 64 13.83 -5.02 -13.53
CA ARG A 64 12.44 -4.57 -13.79
C ARG A 64 11.45 -5.72 -13.65
N ALA A 65 11.83 -6.93 -14.10
CA ALA A 65 10.99 -8.12 -14.00
C ALA A 65 10.83 -8.62 -12.56
N ARG A 66 11.64 -8.13 -11.62
CA ARG A 66 11.63 -8.52 -10.21
C ARG A 66 10.97 -7.50 -9.29
N SER A 67 10.30 -6.50 -9.83
CA SER A 67 9.46 -5.63 -9.03
C SER A 67 8.30 -6.43 -8.44
N PHE A 68 7.97 -6.16 -7.19
CA PHE A 68 6.86 -6.81 -6.52
C PHE A 68 6.01 -5.81 -5.74
N VAL A 69 4.76 -6.17 -5.56
CA VAL A 69 3.81 -5.51 -4.67
C VAL A 69 3.24 -6.61 -3.77
N SER A 70 3.34 -6.44 -2.46
CA SER A 70 2.78 -7.40 -1.50
C SER A 70 1.26 -7.32 -1.44
N ASP A 71 0.64 -8.30 -0.79
CA ASP A 71 -0.71 -8.09 -0.28
C ASP A 71 -0.72 -7.04 0.83
N VAL A 72 -1.89 -6.45 1.08
CA VAL A 72 -2.07 -5.55 2.21
C VAL A 72 -2.06 -6.36 3.50
N TYR A 73 -1.28 -5.93 4.47
CA TYR A 73 -1.17 -6.57 5.78
C TYR A 73 -1.31 -5.54 6.90
N VAL A 74 -1.55 -6.03 8.10
CA VAL A 74 -1.59 -5.21 9.31
C VAL A 74 -0.26 -5.37 10.04
N ASN A 75 0.41 -4.26 10.29
CA ASN A 75 1.67 -4.25 11.03
C ASN A 75 1.45 -4.42 12.55
N GLU A 76 2.55 -4.55 13.31
CA GLU A 76 2.52 -4.71 14.77
C GLU A 76 1.84 -3.54 15.50
N SER A 77 1.81 -2.36 14.90
CA SER A 77 1.13 -1.16 15.43
C SER A 77 -0.35 -1.07 15.05
N GLY A 78 -0.88 -2.05 14.30
CA GLY A 78 -2.27 -2.07 13.84
C GLY A 78 -2.56 -1.25 12.59
N ASN A 79 -1.53 -0.78 11.89
CA ASN A 79 -1.68 0.00 10.64
C ASN A 79 -1.74 -0.94 9.42
N LEU A 80 -2.55 -0.55 8.43
CA LEU A 80 -2.54 -1.19 7.12
C LEU A 80 -1.29 -0.76 6.35
N GLU A 81 -0.58 -1.73 5.81
CA GLU A 81 0.62 -1.52 5.03
C GLU A 81 0.62 -2.36 3.75
N ILE A 82 1.33 -1.86 2.75
CA ILE A 82 1.68 -2.57 1.52
C ILE A 82 3.15 -2.36 1.24
N ALA A 83 3.84 -3.42 0.85
CA ALA A 83 5.25 -3.35 0.48
C ALA A 83 5.40 -3.30 -1.04
N VAL A 84 6.21 -2.37 -1.52
CA VAL A 84 6.60 -2.24 -2.92
C VAL A 84 8.11 -2.27 -3.00
N GLY A 85 8.67 -3.07 -3.88
CA GLY A 85 10.11 -3.22 -3.96
C GLY A 85 10.57 -4.08 -5.12
N PHE A 86 11.80 -4.53 -5.00
CA PHE A 86 12.46 -5.42 -5.96
C PHE A 86 13.02 -6.64 -5.24
N GLU A 87 12.72 -7.83 -5.74
CA GLU A 87 13.17 -9.08 -5.14
C GLU A 87 14.68 -9.27 -5.30
N ARG A 88 15.25 -10.00 -4.37
CA ARG A 88 16.64 -10.40 -4.40
C ARG A 88 16.90 -11.36 -5.55
N HIS A 89 17.93 -11.11 -6.34
CA HIS A 89 18.33 -11.99 -7.44
C HIS A 89 18.79 -13.36 -6.92
N GLY A 90 18.16 -14.44 -7.40
CA GLY A 90 18.70 -15.79 -7.32
C GLY A 90 18.49 -16.57 -6.02
N VAL A 91 17.65 -16.10 -5.10
CA VAL A 91 17.45 -16.82 -3.83
C VAL A 91 16.41 -17.94 -3.93
N GLU A 92 15.41 -17.80 -4.79
CA GLU A 92 14.28 -18.75 -4.80
C GLU A 92 14.22 -19.68 -6.01
N THR A 93 14.87 -19.36 -7.12
CA THR A 93 14.71 -20.13 -8.37
C THR A 93 15.86 -21.07 -8.71
N GLY A 94 16.90 -21.17 -7.88
CA GLY A 94 18.07 -22.03 -8.16
C GLY A 94 18.91 -21.60 -9.37
N THR A 95 18.46 -20.61 -10.13
CA THR A 95 19.17 -20.04 -11.27
C THR A 95 19.99 -18.83 -10.83
N VAL A 96 21.08 -19.12 -10.14
CA VAL A 96 22.05 -18.08 -9.79
C VAL A 96 22.87 -17.78 -11.04
N ASN A 97 22.76 -16.58 -11.58
CA ASN A 97 23.79 -16.11 -12.51
C ASN A 97 25.13 -16.14 -11.77
N PRO A 98 26.13 -16.93 -12.24
CA PRO A 98 27.40 -17.08 -11.53
C PRO A 98 28.14 -15.75 -11.28
N LYS A 99 27.81 -14.71 -12.05
CA LYS A 99 28.37 -13.37 -11.90
C LYS A 99 27.70 -12.52 -10.81
N SER A 100 26.49 -12.85 -10.40
CA SER A 100 25.75 -12.06 -9.39
C SER A 100 25.80 -12.64 -7.98
N LYS A 101 26.26 -13.89 -7.79
CA LYS A 101 26.49 -14.58 -6.48
C LYS A 101 25.51 -14.20 -5.36
N GLY A 102 24.22 -14.04 -5.65
CA GLY A 102 23.22 -13.70 -4.65
C GLY A 102 23.35 -12.28 -4.05
N VAL A 103 24.07 -11.39 -4.68
CA VAL A 103 24.17 -9.98 -4.25
C VAL A 103 22.82 -9.29 -4.46
N LEU A 104 22.41 -8.49 -3.49
CA LEU A 104 21.29 -7.55 -3.62
C LEU A 104 21.64 -6.49 -4.67
N TYR A 105 21.41 -6.81 -5.94
CA TYR A 105 21.82 -5.94 -7.05
C TYR A 105 21.05 -4.61 -7.06
N ALA A 106 19.80 -4.63 -6.57
CA ALA A 106 18.95 -3.46 -6.51
C ALA A 106 19.52 -2.36 -5.60
N VAL A 107 20.08 -2.70 -4.44
CA VAL A 107 20.61 -1.72 -3.47
C VAL A 107 21.81 -0.96 -4.03
N PRO A 108 22.89 -1.60 -4.51
CA PRO A 108 24.00 -0.87 -5.12
C PRO A 108 23.59 -0.02 -6.31
N LEU A 109 22.66 -0.49 -7.13
CA LEU A 109 22.18 0.24 -8.31
C LEU A 109 21.33 1.45 -7.91
N HIS A 110 20.54 1.32 -6.86
CA HIS A 110 19.74 2.41 -6.30
C HIS A 110 20.62 3.49 -5.64
N GLU A 111 21.69 3.09 -4.93
CA GLU A 111 22.49 4.00 -4.12
C GLU A 111 23.63 4.69 -4.90
N ARG A 112 24.10 4.12 -6.01
CA ARG A 112 25.21 4.67 -6.79
C ARG A 112 24.76 5.84 -7.68
N THR A 113 24.87 7.04 -7.16
CA THR A 113 24.51 8.28 -7.89
C THR A 113 25.55 8.75 -8.89
N ASN A 114 26.79 8.20 -8.82
CA ASN A 114 27.91 8.56 -9.69
C ASN A 114 27.96 7.77 -11.00
N VAL A 115 27.06 6.83 -11.21
CA VAL A 115 26.99 6.02 -12.43
C VAL A 115 25.91 6.60 -13.36
N LYS A 116 26.32 6.87 -14.60
CA LYS A 116 25.37 7.28 -15.66
C LYS A 116 24.72 6.04 -16.27
N HIS A 117 23.42 6.00 -16.25
CA HIS A 117 22.62 4.96 -16.91
C HIS A 117 22.11 5.47 -18.25
N LYS A 118 22.09 4.61 -19.28
CA LYS A 118 21.49 4.94 -20.58
C LYS A 118 19.97 5.12 -20.47
N VAL A 119 19.35 4.32 -19.62
CA VAL A 119 17.92 4.36 -19.31
C VAL A 119 17.77 4.21 -17.79
N GLY A 120 16.89 5.01 -17.20
CA GLY A 120 16.67 5.00 -15.75
C GLY A 120 17.67 5.86 -14.99
N GLN A 121 17.62 5.77 -13.69
CA GLN A 121 18.41 6.59 -12.77
C GLN A 121 18.71 5.87 -11.46
N ALA A 122 19.71 6.36 -10.71
CA ALA A 122 19.86 6.02 -9.30
C ALA A 122 18.69 6.58 -8.48
N LYS A 123 18.52 6.10 -7.26
CA LYS A 123 17.40 6.52 -6.37
C LYS A 123 16.00 6.37 -6.99
N PHE A 124 15.83 5.40 -7.88
CA PHE A 124 14.60 5.19 -8.63
C PHE A 124 13.38 4.93 -7.75
N LEU A 125 13.51 4.15 -6.69
CA LEU A 125 12.39 3.86 -5.78
C LEU A 125 12.07 5.08 -4.89
N GLU A 126 13.08 5.76 -4.38
CA GLU A 126 12.94 6.99 -3.60
C GLU A 126 12.30 8.11 -4.44
N THR A 127 12.75 8.28 -5.67
CA THR A 127 12.20 9.26 -6.61
C THR A 127 10.73 8.93 -6.94
N ALA A 128 10.42 7.68 -7.24
CA ALA A 128 9.05 7.24 -7.49
C ALA A 128 8.14 7.52 -6.29
N ARG A 129 8.59 7.18 -5.08
CA ARG A 129 7.87 7.48 -3.85
C ARG A 129 7.60 8.98 -3.68
N ASN A 130 8.63 9.82 -3.85
CA ASN A 130 8.50 11.26 -3.66
C ASN A 130 7.56 11.89 -4.70
N ASN A 131 7.61 11.43 -5.94
CA ASN A 131 6.70 11.88 -7.00
C ASN A 131 5.26 11.48 -6.71
N PHE A 132 5.05 10.29 -6.15
CA PHE A 132 3.74 9.72 -5.92
C PHE A 132 3.09 10.14 -4.58
N GLU A 133 3.85 10.67 -3.63
CA GLU A 133 3.37 10.96 -2.27
C GLU A 133 2.11 11.84 -2.25
N ARG A 134 2.06 12.88 -3.08
CA ARG A 134 0.91 13.78 -3.16
C ARG A 134 -0.31 13.11 -3.78
N GLU A 135 -0.11 12.37 -4.84
CA GLU A 135 -1.16 11.61 -5.53
C GLU A 135 -1.72 10.51 -4.64
N PHE A 136 -0.84 9.82 -3.90
CA PHE A 136 -1.23 8.80 -2.93
C PHE A 136 -2.24 9.32 -1.91
N LEU A 137 -1.96 10.45 -1.26
CA LEU A 137 -2.85 11.02 -0.26
C LEU A 137 -4.21 11.42 -0.86
N GLN A 138 -4.21 11.94 -2.08
CA GLN A 138 -5.43 12.29 -2.78
C GLN A 138 -6.24 11.05 -3.14
N SER A 139 -5.62 10.05 -3.73
CA SER A 139 -6.26 8.79 -4.12
C SER A 139 -6.87 8.07 -2.90
N MET A 140 -6.12 7.96 -1.81
CA MET A 140 -6.63 7.35 -0.58
C MET A 140 -7.83 8.09 -0.01
N ARG A 141 -7.85 9.41 -0.07
CA ARG A 141 -9.02 10.20 0.36
C ARG A 141 -10.24 9.93 -0.51
N GLU A 142 -10.07 9.80 -1.82
CA GLU A 142 -11.18 9.49 -2.73
C GLU A 142 -11.75 8.09 -2.44
N TYR A 143 -10.91 7.07 -2.27
CA TYR A 143 -11.37 5.73 -1.89
C TYR A 143 -12.15 5.74 -0.57
N CYS A 144 -11.64 6.41 0.46
CA CYS A 144 -12.31 6.49 1.75
C CYS A 144 -13.65 7.27 1.69
N LYS A 145 -13.78 8.26 0.82
CA LYS A 145 -15.05 8.98 0.62
C LYS A 145 -16.14 8.12 -0.03
N GLU A 146 -15.77 7.09 -0.76
CA GLU A 146 -16.73 6.16 -1.37
C GLU A 146 -17.40 5.23 -0.35
N ALA A 147 -16.83 5.07 0.85
CA ALA A 147 -17.43 4.29 1.92
C ALA A 147 -18.76 4.91 2.35
N LYS A 148 -19.78 4.07 2.46
CA LYS A 148 -21.14 4.52 2.79
C LYS A 148 -21.58 3.89 4.11
N PRO A 149 -22.22 4.70 4.97
CA PRO A 149 -22.80 4.19 6.21
C PRO A 149 -23.97 3.24 5.99
#